data_22a98fc83670bf02203f5bc75de10180
#
_entry.id   22a98fc83670bf02203f5bc75de10180
#
_cell.length_a   1.000
_cell.length_b   1.000
_cell.length_c   1.000
_cell.angle_alpha   90.00
_cell.angle_beta   90.00
_cell.angle_gamma   90.00
#
_symmetry.space_group_name_H-M   'P 1'
#
loop_
_entity.id
_entity.type
_entity.pdbx_description
1 polymer ?
#
loop_
_entity_poly.entity_id
_entity_poly.type
_entity_poly.pdbx_seq_one_letter_code
_entity_poly.pdbx_strand_id
1 'polypeptide(L)'
;YLLIGRNLRRRHSLGVYVTVCYGAAAGYLALAAVGTCQQLAGFSPSIWSYMIGLALVSQILGHTTNNWALRFFSASMIAVALLGEPVSSTLLAYALFYETLTAMQIAGAALILFGIYLAARAEGR
;
A
#
# COMPACT_ATOMS: atom_id res chain seq x y z
N TYR A 1 -1.18 9.34 -8.80
CA TYR A 1 -0.14 9.19 -7.79
C TYR A 1 1.12 8.53 -8.39
N LEU A 2 1.06 7.29 -8.90
CA LEU A 2 2.22 6.51 -9.38
C LEU A 2 3.00 7.19 -10.52
N LEU A 3 2.32 7.79 -11.50
CA LEU A 3 2.97 8.49 -12.62
C LEU A 3 3.79 9.71 -12.15
N ILE A 4 3.22 10.51 -11.25
CA ILE A 4 3.91 11.66 -10.65
C ILE A 4 5.05 11.15 -9.77
N GLY A 5 4.80 10.13 -8.96
CA GLY A 5 5.79 9.51 -8.10
C GLY A 5 7.00 9.00 -8.87
N ARG A 6 6.80 8.30 -9.99
CA ARG A 6 7.90 7.82 -10.85
C ARG A 6 8.79 8.96 -11.34
N ASN A 7 8.22 10.06 -11.81
CA ASN A 7 9.01 11.20 -12.29
C ASN A 7 9.82 11.86 -11.17
N LEU A 8 9.21 12.05 -10.00
CA LEU A 8 9.87 12.63 -8.83
C LEU A 8 10.95 11.70 -8.26
N ARG A 9 10.70 10.39 -8.23
CA ARG A 9 11.66 9.37 -7.75
C ARG A 9 12.92 9.26 -8.62
N ARG A 10 12.87 9.65 -9.86
CA ARG A 10 14.06 9.75 -10.73
C ARG A 10 14.94 10.93 -10.40
N ARG A 11 14.38 12.00 -9.80
CA ARG A 11 15.08 13.26 -9.51
C ARG A 11 15.46 13.45 -8.04
N HIS A 12 14.73 12.81 -7.13
CA HIS A 12 14.90 12.98 -5.69
C HIS A 12 15.18 11.66 -4.98
N SER A 13 15.86 11.74 -3.83
CA SER A 13 16.09 10.58 -2.97
C SER A 13 14.77 10.04 -2.40
N LEU A 14 14.76 8.76 -2.02
CA LEU A 14 13.58 8.14 -1.42
C LEU A 14 13.15 8.88 -0.14
N GLY A 15 14.13 9.19 0.73
CA GLY A 15 13.86 9.86 2.00
C GLY A 15 13.15 11.21 1.80
N VAL A 16 13.66 12.07 0.92
CA VAL A 16 13.03 13.36 0.61
C VAL A 16 11.61 13.16 0.09
N TYR A 17 11.42 12.25 -0.87
CA TYR A 17 10.12 11.99 -1.47
C TYR A 17 9.09 11.52 -0.43
N VAL A 18 9.42 10.49 0.37
CA VAL A 18 8.47 9.95 1.36
C VAL A 18 8.21 10.92 2.49
N THR A 19 9.22 11.69 2.95
CA THR A 19 9.04 12.70 4.00
C THR A 19 8.05 13.78 3.55
N VAL A 20 8.20 14.29 2.34
CA VAL A 20 7.28 15.31 1.80
C VAL A 20 5.88 14.72 1.61
N CYS A 21 5.75 13.56 0.97
CA CYS A 21 4.45 12.94 0.72
C CYS A 21 3.72 12.57 2.02
N TYR A 22 4.40 11.92 2.96
CA TYR A 22 3.78 11.47 4.20
C TYR A 22 3.54 12.64 5.15
N GLY A 23 4.44 13.63 5.18
CA GLY A 23 4.26 14.86 5.96
C GLY A 23 3.06 15.67 5.47
N ALA A 24 2.92 15.86 4.16
CA ALA A 24 1.77 16.55 3.58
C ALA A 24 0.45 15.79 3.85
N ALA A 25 0.44 14.46 3.70
CA ALA A 25 -0.73 13.65 4.00
C ALA A 25 -1.11 13.71 5.49
N ALA A 26 -0.13 13.61 6.40
CA ALA A 26 -0.34 13.72 7.84
C ALA A 26 -0.88 15.11 8.22
N GLY A 27 -0.31 16.18 7.66
CA GLY A 27 -0.78 17.56 7.89
C GLY A 27 -2.23 17.75 7.42
N TYR A 28 -2.56 17.27 6.21
CA TYR A 28 -3.93 17.35 5.69
C TYR A 28 -4.92 16.56 6.56
N LEU A 29 -4.57 15.33 6.95
CA LEU A 29 -5.44 14.51 7.79
C LEU A 29 -5.60 15.09 9.20
N ALA A 30 -4.55 15.68 9.77
CA ALA A 30 -4.63 16.36 11.07
C ALA A 30 -5.58 17.57 11.00
N LEU A 31 -5.47 18.41 9.96
CA LEU A 31 -6.38 19.52 9.74
C LEU A 31 -7.82 19.05 9.55
N ALA A 32 -8.05 18.00 8.77
CA ALA A 32 -9.37 17.44 8.56
C ALA A 32 -9.97 16.89 9.88
N ALA A 33 -9.16 16.19 10.68
CA ALA A 33 -9.61 15.64 11.97
C ALA A 33 -9.99 16.72 12.96
N VAL A 34 -9.21 17.80 13.03
CA VAL A 34 -9.54 18.98 13.86
C VAL A 34 -10.80 19.66 13.35
N GLY A 35 -10.92 19.88 12.04
CA GLY A 35 -12.10 20.53 11.43
C GLY A 35 -13.39 19.74 11.57
N THR A 36 -13.29 18.41 11.69
CA THR A 36 -14.45 17.51 11.90
C THR A 36 -14.63 17.09 13.37
N CYS A 37 -13.91 17.71 14.29
CA CYS A 37 -13.95 17.42 15.73
C CYS A 37 -13.74 15.92 16.06
N GLN A 38 -12.89 15.24 15.31
CA GLN A 38 -12.58 13.83 15.57
C GLN A 38 -11.74 13.67 16.83
N GLN A 39 -11.98 12.60 17.58
CA GLN A 39 -11.19 12.25 18.74
C GLN A 39 -9.79 11.80 18.32
N LEU A 40 -8.76 12.55 18.71
CA LEU A 40 -7.35 12.25 18.41
C LEU A 40 -6.57 11.64 19.57
N ALA A 41 -7.19 11.57 20.76
CA ALA A 41 -6.54 11.07 21.98
C ALA A 41 -7.54 10.28 22.84
N GLY A 42 -7.04 9.65 23.90
CA GLY A 42 -7.88 8.87 24.82
C GLY A 42 -8.13 7.44 24.40
N PHE A 43 -7.41 6.94 23.40
CA PHE A 43 -7.48 5.53 22.98
C PHE A 43 -6.72 4.62 23.95
N SER A 44 -7.18 3.37 24.05
CA SER A 44 -6.49 2.36 24.86
C SER A 44 -5.08 2.04 24.32
N PRO A 45 -4.16 1.56 25.17
CA PRO A 45 -2.82 1.15 24.71
C PRO A 45 -2.84 0.12 23.59
N SER A 46 -3.81 -0.78 23.57
CA SER A 46 -3.98 -1.77 22.49
C SER A 46 -4.30 -1.11 21.15
N ILE A 47 -5.17 -0.10 21.15
CA ILE A 47 -5.49 0.65 19.92
C ILE A 47 -4.24 1.39 19.42
N TRP A 48 -3.48 2.02 20.31
CA TRP A 48 -2.22 2.66 19.94
C TRP A 48 -1.21 1.68 19.35
N SER A 49 -1.09 0.46 19.91
CA SER A 49 -0.18 -0.55 19.35
C SER A 49 -0.59 -0.99 17.94
N TYR A 50 -1.88 -1.14 17.67
CA TYR A 50 -2.37 -1.43 16.31
C TYR A 50 -2.12 -0.27 15.33
N MET A 51 -2.36 0.97 15.76
CA MET A 51 -2.09 2.16 14.92
C MET A 51 -0.61 2.28 14.58
N ILE A 52 0.28 2.07 15.55
CA ILE A 52 1.74 2.05 15.35
C ILE A 52 2.13 0.89 14.41
N GLY A 53 1.59 -0.30 14.63
CA GLY A 53 1.82 -1.45 13.76
C GLY A 53 1.44 -1.17 12.31
N LEU A 54 0.26 -0.61 12.06
CA LEU A 54 -0.19 -0.19 10.74
C LEU A 54 0.74 0.88 10.12
N ALA A 55 1.15 1.88 10.91
CA ALA A 55 2.06 2.92 10.44
C ALA A 55 3.43 2.35 10.05
N LEU A 56 4.00 1.46 10.85
CA LEU A 56 5.32 0.88 10.58
C LEU A 56 5.28 -0.15 9.46
N VAL A 57 4.36 -1.10 9.50
CA VAL A 57 4.34 -2.22 8.56
C VAL A 57 3.72 -1.79 7.23
N SER A 58 2.49 -1.32 7.25
CA SER A 58 1.78 -1.00 6.01
C SER A 58 2.33 0.26 5.33
N GLN A 59 2.52 1.35 6.09
CA GLN A 59 2.93 2.62 5.51
C GLN A 59 4.46 2.67 5.28
N ILE A 60 5.27 2.46 6.32
CA ILE A 60 6.73 2.62 6.17
C ILE A 60 7.32 1.48 5.36
N LEU A 61 7.04 0.22 5.67
CA LEU A 61 7.59 -0.89 4.90
C LEU A 61 6.87 -1.05 3.56
N GLY A 62 5.54 -1.16 3.53
CA GLY A 62 4.76 -1.42 2.33
C GLY A 62 4.85 -0.29 1.30
N HIS A 63 4.31 0.88 1.60
CA HIS A 63 4.29 2.00 0.66
C HIS A 63 5.67 2.55 0.33
N THR A 64 6.63 2.53 1.28
CA THR A 64 7.99 2.96 0.99
C THR A 64 8.69 2.02 0.03
N THR A 65 8.45 0.70 0.12
CA THR A 65 8.96 -0.28 -0.84
C THR A 65 8.41 -0.03 -2.25
N ASN A 66 7.11 0.23 -2.38
CA ASN A 66 6.51 0.61 -3.66
C ASN A 66 7.11 1.91 -4.22
N ASN A 67 7.31 2.92 -3.38
CA ASN A 67 7.96 4.17 -3.78
C ASN A 67 9.45 3.98 -4.16
N TRP A 68 10.15 3.07 -3.51
CA TRP A 68 11.50 2.67 -3.90
C TRP A 68 11.51 1.99 -5.27
N ALA A 69 10.59 1.06 -5.50
CA ALA A 69 10.47 0.31 -6.73
C ALA A 69 10.15 1.20 -7.96
N LEU A 70 9.46 2.33 -7.77
CA LEU A 70 9.19 3.33 -8.84
C LEU A 70 10.45 3.89 -9.51
N ARG A 71 11.62 3.78 -8.87
CA ARG A 71 12.89 4.17 -9.47
C ARG A 71 13.33 3.19 -10.56
N PHE A 72 13.01 1.92 -10.42
CA PHE A 72 13.53 0.82 -11.25
C PHE A 72 12.49 0.30 -12.23
N PHE A 73 11.21 0.31 -11.86
CA PHE A 73 10.10 -0.23 -12.62
C PHE A 73 9.18 0.85 -13.17
N SER A 74 8.39 0.49 -14.16
CA SER A 74 7.34 1.39 -14.68
C SER A 74 6.22 1.59 -13.64
N ALA A 75 5.53 2.72 -13.74
CA ALA A 75 4.36 2.97 -12.89
C ALA A 75 3.25 1.95 -13.16
N SER A 76 3.13 1.48 -14.40
CA SER A 76 2.17 0.44 -14.81
C SER A 76 2.49 -0.90 -14.14
N MET A 77 3.78 -1.31 -14.13
CA MET A 77 4.20 -2.55 -13.48
C MET A 77 3.90 -2.54 -11.99
N ILE A 78 4.17 -1.42 -11.31
CA ILE A 78 3.87 -1.29 -9.88
C ILE A 78 2.36 -1.27 -9.63
N ALA A 79 1.58 -0.58 -10.48
CA ALA A 79 0.13 -0.59 -10.38
C ALA A 79 -0.44 -2.01 -10.53
N VAL A 80 0.09 -2.78 -11.47
CA VAL A 80 -0.30 -4.18 -11.67
C VAL A 80 0.11 -5.06 -10.48
N ALA A 81 1.32 -4.87 -9.94
CA ALA A 81 1.77 -5.61 -8.74
C ALA A 81 0.88 -5.33 -7.52
N LEU A 82 0.40 -4.09 -7.34
CA LEU A 82 -0.53 -3.71 -6.28
C LEU A 82 -1.88 -4.43 -6.38
N LEU A 83 -2.30 -4.89 -7.57
CA LEU A 83 -3.49 -5.74 -7.70
C LEU A 83 -3.34 -7.09 -6.98
N GLY A 84 -2.13 -7.50 -6.65
CA GLY A 84 -1.87 -8.68 -5.83
C GLY A 84 -2.18 -8.51 -4.33
N GLU A 85 -2.36 -7.28 -3.84
CA GLU A 85 -2.65 -7.01 -2.42
C GLU A 85 -3.92 -7.72 -1.90
N PRO A 86 -5.06 -7.71 -2.62
CA PRO A 86 -6.24 -8.47 -2.19
C PRO A 86 -6.00 -9.98 -2.09
N VAL A 87 -5.17 -10.54 -2.97
CA VAL A 87 -4.81 -11.96 -2.94
C VAL A 87 -3.97 -12.25 -1.70
N SER A 88 -2.94 -11.45 -1.46
CA SER A 88 -2.05 -11.60 -0.30
C SER A 88 -2.79 -11.39 1.03
N SER A 89 -3.68 -10.40 1.13
CA SER A 89 -4.48 -10.16 2.33
C SER A 89 -5.45 -11.30 2.62
N THR A 90 -6.07 -11.87 1.58
CA THR A 90 -6.95 -13.03 1.70
C THR A 90 -6.20 -14.28 2.19
N LEU A 91 -4.99 -14.53 1.67
CA LEU A 91 -4.14 -15.63 2.14
C LEU A 91 -3.69 -15.42 3.59
N LEU A 92 -3.35 -14.19 3.98
CA LEU A 92 -3.02 -13.87 5.37
C LEU A 92 -4.22 -14.04 6.31
N ALA A 93 -5.42 -13.63 5.90
CA ALA A 93 -6.64 -13.83 6.67
C ALA A 93 -6.92 -15.32 6.88
N TYR A 94 -6.77 -16.15 5.84
CA TYR A 94 -6.86 -17.59 5.96
C TYR A 94 -5.84 -18.17 6.95
N ALA A 95 -4.57 -17.75 6.84
CA ALA A 95 -3.49 -18.31 7.65
C ALA A 95 -3.51 -17.85 9.12
N LEU A 96 -3.91 -16.60 9.40
CA LEU A 96 -3.86 -16.00 10.73
C LEU A 96 -5.19 -16.11 11.48
N PHE A 97 -6.31 -16.01 10.77
CA PHE A 97 -7.64 -15.98 11.37
C PHE A 97 -8.46 -17.22 11.05
N TYR A 98 -7.90 -18.18 10.30
CA TYR A 98 -8.58 -19.43 9.87
C TYR A 98 -9.88 -19.16 9.11
N GLU A 99 -9.96 -18.03 8.40
CA GLU A 99 -11.12 -17.71 7.57
C GLU A 99 -11.18 -18.63 6.35
N THR A 100 -12.33 -19.25 6.12
CA THR A 100 -12.52 -20.15 4.98
C THR A 100 -12.63 -19.37 3.67
N LEU A 101 -11.87 -19.80 2.66
CA LEU A 101 -11.91 -19.19 1.33
C LEU A 101 -13.15 -19.68 0.56
N THR A 102 -13.91 -18.74 0.03
CA THR A 102 -15.02 -19.08 -0.88
C THR A 102 -14.50 -19.40 -2.29
N ALA A 103 -15.25 -20.19 -3.04
CA ALA A 103 -14.92 -20.50 -4.44
C ALA A 103 -14.79 -19.23 -5.30
N MET A 104 -15.59 -18.19 -5.02
CA MET A 104 -15.52 -16.91 -5.72
C MET A 104 -14.21 -16.16 -5.43
N GLN A 105 -13.73 -16.17 -4.17
CA GLN A 105 -12.44 -15.58 -3.79
C GLN A 105 -11.28 -16.29 -4.48
N ILE A 106 -11.30 -17.63 -4.54
CA ILE A 106 -10.28 -18.43 -5.22
C ILE A 106 -10.27 -18.12 -6.72
N ALA A 107 -11.42 -18.09 -7.36
CA ALA A 107 -11.52 -17.75 -8.78
C ALA A 107 -11.06 -16.31 -9.08
N GLY A 108 -11.44 -15.34 -8.24
CA GLY A 108 -11.00 -13.97 -8.34
C GLY A 108 -9.48 -13.81 -8.15
N ALA A 109 -8.91 -14.50 -7.16
CA ALA A 109 -7.47 -14.51 -6.93
C ALA A 109 -6.70 -15.10 -8.13
N ALA A 110 -7.17 -16.20 -8.71
CA ALA A 110 -6.58 -16.82 -9.88
C ALA A 110 -6.62 -15.86 -11.11
N LEU A 111 -7.74 -15.16 -11.31
CA LEU A 111 -7.89 -14.18 -12.39
C LEU A 111 -6.93 -12.99 -12.22
N ILE A 112 -6.80 -12.47 -11.01
CA ILE A 112 -5.86 -11.38 -10.68
C ILE A 112 -4.42 -11.84 -10.96
N LEU A 113 -4.00 -12.98 -10.46
CA LEU A 113 -2.65 -13.50 -10.66
C LEU A 113 -2.35 -13.75 -12.14
N PHE A 114 -3.33 -14.25 -12.89
CA PHE A 114 -3.20 -14.41 -14.33
C PHE A 114 -3.03 -13.06 -15.05
N GLY A 115 -3.80 -12.04 -14.67
CA GLY A 115 -3.66 -10.68 -15.20
C GLY A 115 -2.28 -10.08 -14.90
N ILE A 116 -1.78 -10.22 -13.68
CA ILE A 116 -0.43 -9.79 -13.28
C ILE A 116 0.64 -10.49 -14.13
N TYR A 117 0.52 -11.79 -14.33
CA TYR A 117 1.43 -12.57 -15.15
C TYR A 117 1.48 -12.09 -16.61
N LEU A 118 0.30 -11.84 -17.22
CA LEU A 118 0.24 -11.32 -18.60
C LEU A 118 0.87 -9.93 -18.72
N ALA A 119 0.59 -9.03 -17.77
CA ALA A 119 1.15 -7.69 -17.76
C ALA A 119 2.67 -7.70 -17.57
N ALA A 120 3.19 -8.53 -16.67
CA ALA A 120 4.63 -8.70 -16.48
C ALA A 120 5.34 -9.23 -17.73
N ARG A 121 4.72 -10.16 -18.47
CA ARG A 121 5.26 -10.64 -19.75
C ARG A 121 5.24 -9.58 -20.85
N ALA A 122 4.24 -8.71 -20.87
CA ALA A 122 4.14 -7.65 -21.87
C ALA A 122 5.20 -6.57 -21.66
N GLU A 123 5.58 -6.28 -20.42
CA GLU A 123 6.58 -5.25 -20.09
C GLU A 123 8.04 -5.75 -20.26
N GLY A 124 8.26 -7.05 -20.25
CA GLY A 124 9.58 -7.66 -20.47
C GLY A 124 9.98 -7.84 -21.94
N ARG A 125 9.16 -7.35 -22.88
CA ARG A 125 9.46 -7.30 -24.33
C ARG A 125 9.78 -5.89 -24.76
#